data_b22d9236ff49ec5b3490ca8dd171895a
#
_entry.id   b22d9236ff49ec5b3490ca8dd171895a
#
_cell.length_a   1.000
_cell.length_b   1.000
_cell.length_c   1.000
_cell.angle_alpha   90.00
_cell.angle_beta   90.00
_cell.angle_gamma   90.00
#
_symmetry.space_group_name_H-M   'P 1'
#
loop_
_entity.id
_entity.type
_entity.pdbx_description
1 polymer ?
#
loop_
_entity_poly.entity_id
_entity_poly.type
_entity_poly.pdbx_seq_one_letter_code
_entity_poly.pdbx_strand_id
1 'polypeptide(L)'
;MNRIKEFYRISRPAPKRELDDTACDRYYRRLRLQAFTAATLGYSLYYVCRTSLNVMKKPILDSGSLDASQLGVIGSALLFAYAVGKFVNGFIADYCNIKRFMATGLVVSASANALMGVLGLAQSVIPTAVVFVAFAVMWGLNGWAQSMGAPPAIISLSRWYPLKERGTYYGFFSASHNLGEFFSFLFVGSIVTFAGWQAGFFGSAAAGAIGGNVILCWLHP
;
A
#
# COMPACT_ATOMS: atom_id res chain seq x y z
N MET A 1 -24.24 0.64 -8.98
CA MET A 1 -24.00 1.40 -7.73
C MET A 1 -24.21 0.57 -6.45
N ASN A 2 -25.17 -0.36 -6.38
CA ASN A 2 -25.42 -1.20 -5.20
C ASN A 2 -24.28 -2.17 -4.85
N ARG A 3 -23.63 -2.83 -5.82
CA ARG A 3 -22.54 -3.80 -5.58
C ARG A 3 -21.31 -3.20 -4.92
N ILE A 4 -20.95 -1.97 -5.26
CA ILE A 4 -19.80 -1.26 -4.67
C ILE A 4 -20.09 -0.92 -3.20
N LYS A 5 -21.29 -0.40 -2.91
CA LYS A 5 -21.71 -0.11 -1.54
C LYS A 5 -21.74 -1.36 -0.67
N GLU A 6 -22.18 -2.49 -1.24
CA GLU A 6 -22.22 -3.79 -0.57
C GLU A 6 -20.81 -4.34 -0.32
N PHE A 7 -19.87 -4.16 -1.26
CA PHE A 7 -18.47 -4.55 -1.10
C PHE A 7 -17.80 -3.80 0.06
N TYR A 8 -18.03 -2.50 0.20
CA TYR A 8 -17.43 -1.71 1.29
C TYR A 8 -18.28 -1.66 2.57
N ARG A 9 -19.37 -2.38 2.64
CA ARG A 9 -20.22 -2.42 3.83
C ARG A 9 -19.46 -2.95 5.03
N ILE A 10 -19.63 -2.30 6.18
CA ILE A 10 -19.08 -2.75 7.47
C ILE A 10 -19.53 -4.20 7.72
N SER A 11 -18.59 -5.06 8.12
CA SER A 11 -18.88 -6.45 8.42
C SER A 11 -19.88 -6.56 9.56
N ARG A 12 -20.87 -7.45 9.41
CA ARG A 12 -21.77 -7.78 10.52
C ARG A 12 -20.98 -8.44 11.63
N PRO A 13 -21.34 -8.21 12.90
CA PRO A 13 -20.69 -8.93 14.00
C PRO A 13 -20.82 -10.45 13.77
N ALA A 14 -19.73 -11.16 14.04
CA ALA A 14 -19.73 -12.61 13.94
C ALA A 14 -20.76 -13.21 14.92
N PRO A 15 -21.40 -14.33 14.58
CA PRO A 15 -22.29 -15.02 15.52
C PRO A 15 -21.51 -15.39 16.80
N LYS A 16 -22.14 -15.21 17.95
CA LYS A 16 -21.55 -15.61 19.24
C LYS A 16 -21.21 -17.10 19.17
N ARG A 17 -19.94 -17.43 19.35
CA ARG A 17 -19.50 -18.82 19.55
C ARG A 17 -19.57 -19.12 21.05
N GLU A 18 -20.23 -20.21 21.38
CA GLU A 18 -20.16 -20.78 22.72
C GLU A 18 -18.79 -21.49 22.84
N LEU A 19 -17.81 -20.77 23.37
CA LEU A 19 -16.47 -21.27 23.66
C LEU A 19 -16.27 -21.20 25.17
N ASP A 20 -15.58 -22.18 25.73
CA ASP A 20 -15.03 -22.11 27.07
C ASP A 20 -14.11 -20.88 27.21
N ASP A 21 -14.03 -20.27 28.40
CA ASP A 21 -13.29 -19.02 28.65
C ASP A 21 -11.82 -19.14 28.20
N THR A 22 -11.18 -20.27 28.45
CA THR A 22 -9.79 -20.53 28.04
C THR A 22 -9.63 -20.65 26.54
N ALA A 23 -10.60 -21.24 25.85
CA ALA A 23 -10.63 -21.32 24.37
C ALA A 23 -10.91 -19.97 23.75
N CYS A 24 -11.78 -19.17 24.37
CA CYS A 24 -12.10 -17.81 23.93
C CYS A 24 -10.86 -16.90 24.00
N ASP A 25 -10.12 -16.91 25.11
CA ASP A 25 -8.89 -16.14 25.29
C ASP A 25 -7.82 -16.52 24.26
N ARG A 26 -7.62 -17.80 24.01
CA ARG A 26 -6.65 -18.29 23.03
C ARG A 26 -7.04 -17.84 21.62
N TYR A 27 -8.30 -17.93 21.27
CA TYR A 27 -8.82 -17.50 19.98
C TYR A 27 -8.67 -15.98 19.79
N TYR A 28 -9.01 -15.19 20.81
CA TYR A 28 -8.84 -13.74 20.80
C TYR A 28 -7.38 -13.32 20.61
N ARG A 29 -6.44 -13.93 21.35
CA ARG A 29 -5.00 -13.65 21.21
C ARG A 29 -4.50 -13.96 19.80
N ARG A 30 -4.97 -15.05 19.21
CA ARG A 30 -4.61 -15.42 17.82
C ARG A 30 -5.11 -14.38 16.81
N LEU A 31 -6.38 -14.00 16.89
CA LEU A 31 -6.97 -13.02 15.97
C LEU A 31 -6.31 -11.65 16.12
N ARG A 32 -6.02 -11.24 17.34
CA ARG A 32 -5.32 -10.01 17.66
C ARG A 32 -3.92 -9.96 17.05
N LEU A 33 -3.17 -11.06 17.16
CA LEU A 33 -1.85 -11.18 16.52
C LEU A 33 -1.95 -11.18 15.00
N GLN A 34 -2.92 -11.88 14.43
CA GLN A 34 -3.17 -11.87 12.99
C GLN A 34 -3.52 -10.47 12.47
N ALA A 35 -4.39 -9.74 13.16
CA ALA A 35 -4.74 -8.36 12.79
C ALA A 35 -3.52 -7.43 12.83
N PHE A 36 -2.68 -7.55 13.87
CA PHE A 36 -1.45 -6.78 14.00
C PHE A 36 -0.44 -7.09 12.89
N THR A 37 -0.15 -8.37 12.66
CA THR A 37 0.81 -8.78 11.63
C THR A 37 0.32 -8.41 10.23
N ALA A 38 -0.98 -8.57 9.95
CA ALA A 38 -1.56 -8.17 8.67
C ALA A 38 -1.49 -6.66 8.44
N ALA A 39 -1.79 -5.86 9.47
CA ALA A 39 -1.67 -4.40 9.38
C ALA A 39 -0.21 -3.97 9.15
N THR A 40 0.73 -4.53 9.91
CA THR A 40 2.16 -4.18 9.87
C THR A 40 2.78 -4.61 8.54
N LEU A 41 2.63 -5.88 8.15
CA LEU A 41 3.18 -6.38 6.89
C LEU A 41 2.50 -5.74 5.67
N GLY A 42 1.17 -5.61 5.71
CA GLY A 42 0.43 -4.94 4.64
C GLY A 42 0.90 -3.51 4.45
N TYR A 43 1.10 -2.78 5.54
CA TYR A 43 1.58 -1.40 5.47
C TYR A 43 3.04 -1.29 5.02
N SER A 44 3.90 -2.24 5.41
CA SER A 44 5.27 -2.32 4.88
C SER A 44 5.27 -2.49 3.36
N LEU A 45 4.37 -3.33 2.81
CA LEU A 45 4.26 -3.54 1.36
C LEU A 45 3.65 -2.33 0.62
N TYR A 46 2.85 -1.51 1.30
CA TYR A 46 2.50 -0.18 0.79
C TYR A 46 3.74 0.66 0.53
N TYR A 47 4.70 0.65 1.45
CA TYR A 47 5.93 1.42 1.28
C TYR A 47 6.81 0.90 0.16
N VAL A 48 6.84 -0.41 -0.10
CA VAL A 48 7.52 -0.96 -1.29
C VAL A 48 6.97 -0.35 -2.57
N CYS A 49 5.64 -0.27 -2.71
CA CYS A 49 5.00 0.36 -3.87
C CYS A 49 5.18 1.89 -3.91
N ARG A 50 5.34 2.54 -2.77
CA ARG A 50 5.50 3.99 -2.65
C ARG A 50 6.92 4.46 -3.00
N THR A 51 7.92 3.73 -2.53
CA THR A 51 9.32 4.13 -2.67
C THR A 51 9.99 3.58 -3.92
N SER A 52 9.30 2.73 -4.68
CA SER A 52 9.81 2.13 -5.92
C SER A 52 10.41 3.16 -6.88
N LEU A 53 9.72 4.27 -7.15
CA LEU A 53 10.26 5.34 -8.02
C LEU A 53 11.57 5.92 -7.48
N ASN A 54 11.74 6.04 -6.14
CA ASN A 54 12.97 6.57 -5.57
C ASN A 54 14.17 5.68 -5.87
N VAL A 55 13.97 4.35 -5.87
CA VAL A 55 14.99 3.37 -6.25
C VAL A 55 15.33 3.50 -7.74
N MET A 56 14.33 3.79 -8.57
CA MET A 56 14.48 3.82 -10.03
C MET A 56 14.86 5.19 -10.60
N LYS A 57 14.84 6.26 -9.80
CA LYS A 57 15.17 7.62 -10.28
C LYS A 57 16.50 7.68 -11.02
N LYS A 58 17.59 7.15 -10.42
CA LYS A 58 18.91 7.19 -11.03
C LYS A 58 18.95 6.37 -12.33
N PRO A 59 18.53 5.11 -12.38
CA PRO A 59 18.47 4.35 -13.64
C PRO A 59 17.62 4.99 -14.74
N ILE A 60 16.50 5.67 -14.39
CA ILE A 60 15.67 6.39 -15.37
C ILE A 60 16.43 7.60 -15.93
N LEU A 61 17.11 8.37 -15.08
CA LEU A 61 17.97 9.49 -15.51
C LEU A 61 19.11 9.02 -16.41
N ASP A 62 19.81 7.96 -15.98
CA ASP A 62 20.96 7.40 -16.73
C ASP A 62 20.54 6.85 -18.11
N SER A 63 19.29 6.39 -18.24
CA SER A 63 18.72 5.94 -19.53
C SER A 63 18.29 7.09 -20.47
N GLY A 64 18.29 8.32 -19.98
CA GLY A 64 17.82 9.49 -20.74
C GLY A 64 16.31 9.51 -21.02
N SER A 65 15.53 8.64 -20.37
CA SER A 65 14.08 8.53 -20.59
C SER A 65 13.31 9.74 -20.08
N LEU A 66 13.70 10.27 -18.92
CA LEU A 66 13.13 11.45 -18.28
C LEU A 66 14.26 12.26 -17.62
N ASP A 67 14.07 13.57 -17.54
CA ASP A 67 15.01 14.46 -16.86
C ASP A 67 14.69 14.61 -15.35
N ALA A 68 15.60 15.25 -14.61
CA ALA A 68 15.49 15.42 -13.17
C ALA A 68 14.27 16.29 -12.77
N SER A 69 13.92 17.30 -13.60
CA SER A 69 12.77 18.17 -13.37
C SER A 69 11.46 17.40 -13.51
N GLN A 70 11.35 16.60 -14.57
CA GLN A 70 10.20 15.72 -14.81
C GLN A 70 10.00 14.73 -13.69
N LEU A 71 11.07 14.07 -13.21
CA LEU A 71 11.01 13.16 -12.06
C LEU A 71 10.64 13.89 -10.76
N GLY A 72 11.03 15.14 -10.61
CA GLY A 72 10.60 16.01 -9.51
C GLY A 72 9.10 16.27 -9.54
N VAL A 73 8.54 16.62 -10.71
CA VAL A 73 7.10 16.83 -10.88
C VAL A 73 6.31 15.54 -10.62
N ILE A 74 6.77 14.41 -11.15
CA ILE A 74 6.14 13.10 -10.89
C ILE A 74 6.11 12.79 -9.39
N GLY A 75 7.24 13.00 -8.68
CA GLY A 75 7.30 12.84 -7.24
C GLY A 75 6.34 13.76 -6.48
N SER A 76 6.21 15.01 -6.90
CA SER A 76 5.30 15.99 -6.34
C SER A 76 3.83 15.62 -6.55
N ALA A 77 3.48 15.03 -7.71
CA ALA A 77 2.13 14.55 -7.98
C ALA A 77 1.68 13.48 -6.96
N LEU A 78 2.58 12.56 -6.58
CA LEU A 78 2.29 11.59 -5.52
C LEU A 78 2.03 12.28 -4.18
N LEU A 79 2.91 13.19 -3.77
CA LEU A 79 2.82 13.84 -2.47
C LEU A 79 1.54 14.68 -2.36
N PHE A 80 1.20 15.43 -3.40
CA PHE A 80 -0.03 16.22 -3.45
C PHE A 80 -1.28 15.33 -3.37
N ALA A 81 -1.37 14.31 -4.23
CA ALA A 81 -2.49 13.38 -4.24
C ALA A 81 -2.61 12.61 -2.92
N TYR A 82 -1.47 12.24 -2.30
CA TYR A 82 -1.44 11.61 -0.98
C TYR A 82 -1.98 12.54 0.12
N ALA A 83 -1.59 13.81 0.12
CA ALA A 83 -2.04 14.77 1.13
C ALA A 83 -3.56 14.97 1.07
N VAL A 84 -4.10 15.25 -0.13
CA VAL A 84 -5.55 15.38 -0.35
C VAL A 84 -6.27 14.05 -0.04
N GLY A 85 -5.72 12.95 -0.53
CA GLY A 85 -6.25 11.62 -0.29
C GLY A 85 -6.30 11.26 1.20
N LYS A 86 -5.30 11.64 1.98
CA LYS A 86 -5.25 11.36 3.42
C LYS A 86 -6.39 12.02 4.19
N PHE A 87 -6.76 13.23 3.79
CA PHE A 87 -7.91 13.92 4.35
C PHE A 87 -9.22 13.19 3.98
N VAL A 88 -9.46 12.93 2.70
CA VAL A 88 -10.70 12.31 2.20
C VAL A 88 -10.82 10.86 2.67
N ASN A 89 -9.76 10.06 2.47
CA ASN A 89 -9.76 8.63 2.80
C ASN A 89 -9.75 8.36 4.30
N GLY A 90 -9.29 9.31 5.12
CA GLY A 90 -9.42 9.27 6.57
C GLY A 90 -10.89 9.19 6.98
N PHE A 91 -11.73 10.10 6.45
CA PHE A 91 -13.17 10.07 6.70
C PHE A 91 -13.84 8.80 6.15
N ILE A 92 -13.50 8.39 4.93
CA ILE A 92 -14.11 7.20 4.30
C ILE A 92 -13.81 5.94 5.11
N ALA A 93 -12.62 5.82 5.67
CA ALA A 93 -12.19 4.65 6.44
C ALA A 93 -13.07 4.37 7.67
N ASP A 94 -13.62 5.41 8.29
CA ASP A 94 -14.50 5.27 9.46
C ASP A 94 -15.86 4.61 9.11
N TYR A 95 -16.31 4.76 7.87
CA TYR A 95 -17.63 4.33 7.41
C TYR A 95 -17.61 3.08 6.52
N CYS A 96 -16.46 2.49 6.30
CA CYS A 96 -16.33 1.34 5.40
C CYS A 96 -15.63 0.14 6.04
N ASN A 97 -15.65 -0.99 5.31
CA ASN A 97 -14.91 -2.18 5.69
C ASN A 97 -13.41 -1.91 5.53
N ILE A 98 -12.71 -1.71 6.64
CA ILE A 98 -11.30 -1.33 6.71
C ILE A 98 -10.37 -2.32 5.97
N LYS A 99 -10.67 -3.61 6.04
CA LYS A 99 -9.94 -4.68 5.36
C LYS A 99 -10.00 -4.51 3.83
N ARG A 100 -11.21 -4.37 3.30
CA ARG A 100 -11.43 -4.23 1.85
C ARG A 100 -10.91 -2.89 1.35
N PHE A 101 -11.08 -1.84 2.15
CA PHE A 101 -10.59 -0.51 1.81
C PHE A 101 -9.05 -0.47 1.71
N MET A 102 -8.36 -0.99 2.72
CA MET A 102 -6.90 -1.10 2.71
C MET A 102 -6.40 -1.98 1.55
N ALA A 103 -7.01 -3.13 1.32
CA ALA A 103 -6.62 -4.00 0.22
C ALA A 103 -6.81 -3.35 -1.15
N THR A 104 -7.92 -2.62 -1.37
CA THR A 104 -8.16 -1.88 -2.62
C THR A 104 -7.08 -0.84 -2.87
N GLY A 105 -6.70 -0.06 -1.86
CA GLY A 105 -5.62 0.91 -2.01
C GLY A 105 -4.30 0.25 -2.44
N LEU A 106 -3.95 -0.89 -1.86
CA LEU A 106 -2.72 -1.61 -2.23
C LEU A 106 -2.79 -2.22 -3.63
N VAL A 107 -3.94 -2.75 -4.04
CA VAL A 107 -4.15 -3.27 -5.40
C VAL A 107 -4.05 -2.14 -6.43
N VAL A 108 -4.66 -0.98 -6.18
CA VAL A 108 -4.55 0.19 -7.07
C VAL A 108 -3.10 0.67 -7.14
N SER A 109 -2.39 0.72 -6.02
CA SER A 109 -0.96 1.07 -5.97
C SER A 109 -0.10 0.08 -6.76
N ALA A 110 -0.34 -1.23 -6.61
CA ALA A 110 0.34 -2.27 -7.38
C ALA A 110 0.06 -2.13 -8.89
N SER A 111 -1.21 -1.87 -9.27
CA SER A 111 -1.59 -1.65 -10.66
C SER A 111 -0.91 -0.42 -11.27
N ALA A 112 -0.82 0.68 -10.53
CA ALA A 112 -0.10 1.87 -10.97
C ALA A 112 1.39 1.57 -11.22
N ASN A 113 2.05 0.84 -10.31
CA ASN A 113 3.42 0.38 -10.52
C ASN A 113 3.55 -0.52 -11.76
N ALA A 114 2.67 -1.51 -11.94
CA ALA A 114 2.70 -2.38 -13.12
C ALA A 114 2.56 -1.59 -14.42
N LEU A 115 1.62 -0.63 -14.47
CA LEU A 115 1.43 0.21 -15.65
C LEU A 115 2.65 1.10 -15.95
N MET A 116 3.33 1.62 -14.92
CA MET A 116 4.58 2.34 -15.11
C MET A 116 5.68 1.44 -15.68
N GLY A 117 5.74 0.18 -15.26
CA GLY A 117 6.65 -0.81 -15.85
C GLY A 117 6.36 -1.04 -17.34
N VAL A 118 5.08 -1.21 -17.70
CA VAL A 118 4.64 -1.38 -19.09
C VAL A 118 4.96 -0.15 -19.94
N LEU A 119 4.64 1.04 -19.44
CA LEU A 119 4.97 2.30 -20.13
C LEU A 119 6.48 2.47 -20.31
N GLY A 120 7.26 2.05 -19.33
CA GLY A 120 8.73 2.05 -19.43
C GLY A 120 9.26 1.11 -20.50
N LEU A 121 8.65 -0.05 -20.72
CA LEU A 121 9.00 -0.95 -21.83
C LEU A 121 8.64 -0.36 -23.20
N ALA A 122 7.54 0.39 -23.25
CA ALA A 122 7.06 1.01 -24.49
C ALA A 122 7.68 2.37 -24.81
N GLN A 123 8.60 2.87 -24.00
CA GLN A 123 9.18 4.23 -24.13
C GLN A 123 9.88 4.50 -25.48
N SER A 124 10.37 3.47 -26.16
CA SER A 124 11.01 3.62 -27.48
C SER A 124 10.02 3.95 -28.60
N VAL A 125 8.74 3.67 -28.41
CA VAL A 125 7.66 3.85 -29.40
C VAL A 125 6.76 5.03 -29.05
N ILE A 126 6.78 5.48 -27.78
CA ILE A 126 5.90 6.53 -27.24
C ILE A 126 6.71 7.82 -27.08
N PRO A 127 6.18 8.99 -27.50
CA PRO A 127 6.84 10.28 -27.27
C PRO A 127 7.11 10.52 -25.77
N THR A 128 8.28 11.05 -25.45
CA THR A 128 8.71 11.31 -24.05
C THR A 128 7.69 12.17 -23.27
N ALA A 129 7.06 13.15 -23.92
CA ALA A 129 6.05 13.97 -23.29
C ALA A 129 4.82 13.16 -22.83
N VAL A 130 4.41 12.16 -23.61
CA VAL A 130 3.31 11.26 -23.25
C VAL A 130 3.70 10.34 -22.08
N VAL A 131 4.92 9.79 -22.11
CA VAL A 131 5.47 8.98 -21.00
C VAL A 131 5.51 9.80 -19.72
N PHE A 132 6.00 11.05 -19.78
CA PHE A 132 6.05 11.94 -18.62
C PHE A 132 4.65 12.20 -18.02
N VAL A 133 3.68 12.56 -18.85
CA VAL A 133 2.30 12.82 -18.37
C VAL A 133 1.68 11.56 -17.81
N ALA A 134 1.83 10.42 -18.48
CA ALA A 134 1.32 9.14 -18.00
C ALA A 134 1.94 8.74 -16.68
N PHE A 135 3.26 8.91 -16.49
CA PHE A 135 3.96 8.68 -15.23
C PHE A 135 3.44 9.59 -14.12
N ALA A 136 3.25 10.89 -14.40
CA ALA A 136 2.71 11.83 -13.43
C ALA A 136 1.30 11.45 -12.97
N VAL A 137 0.43 11.06 -13.90
CA VAL A 137 -0.94 10.61 -13.60
C VAL A 137 -0.92 9.30 -12.79
N MET A 138 -0.16 8.30 -13.24
CA MET A 138 -0.07 7.01 -12.55
C MET A 138 0.53 7.16 -11.14
N TRP A 139 1.51 8.04 -10.99
CA TRP A 139 2.14 8.29 -9.70
C TRP A 139 1.24 9.10 -8.76
N GLY A 140 0.43 10.01 -9.31
CA GLY A 140 -0.64 10.68 -8.57
C GLY A 140 -1.71 9.70 -8.08
N LEU A 141 -2.16 8.78 -8.95
CA LEU A 141 -3.07 7.70 -8.56
C LEU A 141 -2.47 6.79 -7.48
N ASN A 142 -1.17 6.47 -7.59
CA ASN A 142 -0.45 5.75 -6.56
C ASN A 142 -0.48 6.54 -5.23
N GLY A 143 -0.24 7.85 -5.25
CA GLY A 143 -0.31 8.71 -4.06
C GLY A 143 -1.68 8.68 -3.39
N TRP A 144 -2.76 8.79 -4.18
CA TRP A 144 -4.12 8.63 -3.67
C TRP A 144 -4.34 7.26 -3.03
N ALA A 145 -3.96 6.19 -3.70
CA ALA A 145 -4.09 4.82 -3.22
C ALA A 145 -3.28 4.59 -1.93
N GLN A 146 -2.09 5.16 -1.83
CA GLN A 146 -1.24 5.10 -0.64
C GLN A 146 -1.89 5.71 0.60
N SER A 147 -2.75 6.71 0.44
CA SER A 147 -3.48 7.34 1.54
C SER A 147 -4.54 6.42 2.18
N MET A 148 -4.92 5.33 1.49
CA MET A 148 -5.87 4.33 1.97
C MET A 148 -5.22 3.29 2.91
N GLY A 149 -3.93 3.36 3.18
CA GLY A 149 -3.22 2.36 3.99
C GLY A 149 -3.26 2.62 5.49
N ALA A 150 -2.82 3.81 5.93
CA ALA A 150 -2.65 4.12 7.35
C ALA A 150 -3.97 4.20 8.14
N PRO A 151 -5.04 4.91 7.70
CA PRO A 151 -6.26 5.04 8.48
C PRO A 151 -6.89 3.70 8.85
N PRO A 152 -7.12 2.74 7.92
CA PRO A 152 -7.67 1.43 8.26
C PRO A 152 -6.80 0.63 9.24
N ALA A 153 -5.46 0.69 9.08
CA ALA A 153 -4.54 0.01 9.97
C ALA A 153 -4.65 0.55 11.41
N ILE A 154 -4.69 1.87 11.57
CA ILE A 154 -4.84 2.53 12.87
C ILE A 154 -6.20 2.19 13.51
N ILE A 155 -7.28 2.21 12.71
CA ILE A 155 -8.62 1.82 13.18
C ILE A 155 -8.61 0.35 13.63
N SER A 156 -7.98 -0.56 12.88
CA SER A 156 -7.83 -1.95 13.27
C SER A 156 -7.11 -2.09 14.62
N LEU A 157 -5.96 -1.45 14.77
CA LEU A 157 -5.19 -1.47 16.01
C LEU A 157 -6.00 -0.91 17.20
N SER A 158 -6.77 0.16 16.98
CA SER A 158 -7.60 0.74 18.03
C SER A 158 -8.75 -0.14 18.48
N ARG A 159 -9.25 -1.03 17.62
CA ARG A 159 -10.32 -2.00 17.94
C ARG A 159 -9.78 -3.23 18.68
N TRP A 160 -8.59 -3.70 18.32
CA TRP A 160 -8.01 -4.92 18.87
C TRP A 160 -7.18 -4.71 20.16
N TYR A 161 -6.73 -3.47 20.43
CA TYR A 161 -5.83 -3.19 21.54
C TYR A 161 -6.43 -2.20 22.53
N PRO A 162 -6.46 -2.53 23.85
CA PRO A 162 -6.92 -1.63 24.90
C PRO A 162 -5.98 -0.41 25.03
N LEU A 163 -6.48 0.68 25.57
CA LEU A 163 -5.76 1.95 25.69
C LEU A 163 -4.35 1.80 26.33
N LYS A 164 -4.21 0.93 27.34
CA LYS A 164 -2.93 0.69 28.04
C LYS A 164 -1.84 0.12 27.13
N GLU A 165 -2.20 -0.69 26.13
CA GLU A 165 -1.27 -1.39 25.25
C GLU A 165 -1.13 -0.72 23.88
N ARG A 166 -2.10 0.10 23.51
CA ARG A 166 -2.22 0.70 22.16
C ARG A 166 -0.97 1.46 21.73
N GLY A 167 -0.37 2.22 22.65
CA GLY A 167 0.86 2.97 22.37
C GLY A 167 2.03 2.09 21.96
N THR A 168 2.23 0.97 22.65
CA THR A 168 3.29 -0.01 22.34
C THR A 168 3.10 -0.63 20.97
N TYR A 169 1.90 -1.14 20.67
CA TYR A 169 1.62 -1.75 19.37
C TYR A 169 1.63 -0.73 18.22
N TYR A 170 1.20 0.51 18.47
CA TYR A 170 1.33 1.58 17.50
C TYR A 170 2.81 1.93 17.22
N GLY A 171 3.66 1.92 18.24
CA GLY A 171 5.10 2.10 18.09
C GLY A 171 5.73 1.04 17.18
N PHE A 172 5.40 -0.25 17.40
CA PHE A 172 5.84 -1.34 16.51
C PHE A 172 5.25 -1.20 15.09
N PHE A 173 3.97 -0.85 14.98
CA PHE A 173 3.37 -0.58 13.68
C PHE A 173 4.06 0.58 12.97
N SER A 174 4.45 1.64 13.67
CA SER A 174 5.19 2.77 13.10
C SER A 174 6.54 2.37 12.49
N ALA A 175 7.18 1.30 13.01
CA ALA A 175 8.41 0.79 12.40
C ALA A 175 8.19 0.14 11.02
N SER A 176 6.95 -0.22 10.68
CA SER A 176 6.62 -0.90 9.43
C SER A 176 6.96 -0.09 8.17
N HIS A 177 6.90 1.24 8.24
CA HIS A 177 7.26 2.08 7.10
C HIS A 177 8.78 2.04 6.82
N ASN A 178 9.62 2.12 7.85
CA ASN A 178 11.08 1.99 7.71
C ASN A 178 11.45 0.60 7.18
N LEU A 179 10.76 -0.43 7.68
CA LEU A 179 10.94 -1.80 7.21
C LEU A 179 10.56 -1.94 5.73
N GLY A 180 9.44 -1.33 5.33
CA GLY A 180 9.00 -1.28 3.94
C GLY A 180 9.96 -0.54 3.02
N GLU A 181 10.52 0.59 3.47
CA GLU A 181 11.56 1.31 2.73
C GLU A 181 12.84 0.48 2.60
N PHE A 182 13.32 -0.12 3.67
CA PHE A 182 14.49 -1.01 3.65
C PHE A 182 14.31 -2.15 2.64
N PHE A 183 13.19 -2.85 2.70
CA PHE A 183 12.89 -3.91 1.74
C PHE A 183 12.74 -3.40 0.30
N SER A 184 12.22 -2.18 0.11
CA SER A 184 12.16 -1.58 -1.22
C SER A 184 13.54 -1.39 -1.81
N PHE A 185 14.45 -0.76 -1.08
CA PHE A 185 15.82 -0.55 -1.58
C PHE A 185 16.55 -1.87 -1.81
N LEU A 186 16.43 -2.84 -0.92
CA LEU A 186 17.10 -4.12 -1.03
C LEU A 186 16.49 -4.98 -2.17
N PHE A 187 15.20 -5.21 -2.13
CA PHE A 187 14.50 -6.12 -3.05
C PHE A 187 14.35 -5.50 -4.44
N VAL A 188 13.76 -4.29 -4.51
CA VAL A 188 13.56 -3.61 -5.79
C VAL A 188 14.90 -3.19 -6.39
N GLY A 189 15.86 -2.72 -5.57
CA GLY A 189 17.21 -2.38 -6.01
C GLY A 189 17.93 -3.57 -6.64
N SER A 190 17.81 -4.76 -6.04
CA SER A 190 18.38 -5.98 -6.64
C SER A 190 17.75 -6.27 -8.00
N ILE A 191 16.43 -6.22 -8.12
CA ILE A 191 15.74 -6.44 -9.42
C ILE A 191 16.22 -5.44 -10.47
N VAL A 192 16.33 -4.16 -10.09
CA VAL A 192 16.81 -3.10 -11.00
C VAL A 192 18.22 -3.36 -11.49
N THR A 193 19.11 -3.85 -10.62
CA THR A 193 20.50 -4.17 -10.98
C THR A 193 20.59 -5.29 -12.01
N PHE A 194 19.75 -6.33 -11.91
CA PHE A 194 19.81 -7.48 -12.80
C PHE A 194 18.94 -7.38 -14.05
N ALA A 195 17.79 -6.71 -13.95
CA ALA A 195 16.76 -6.73 -14.99
C ALA A 195 16.28 -5.34 -15.46
N GLY A 196 16.94 -4.28 -14.99
CA GLY A 196 16.61 -2.90 -15.35
C GLY A 196 15.46 -2.29 -14.54
N TRP A 197 15.29 -0.98 -14.69
CA TRP A 197 14.34 -0.22 -13.88
C TRP A 197 12.86 -0.57 -14.18
N GLN A 198 12.53 -0.98 -15.39
CA GLN A 198 11.19 -1.43 -15.77
C GLN A 198 10.77 -2.66 -14.94
N ALA A 199 11.69 -3.62 -14.79
CA ALA A 199 11.48 -4.80 -13.97
C ALA A 199 11.30 -4.48 -12.47
N GLY A 200 11.95 -3.40 -11.99
CA GLY A 200 11.76 -2.90 -10.62
C GLY A 200 10.32 -2.49 -10.33
N PHE A 201 9.63 -1.87 -11.28
CA PHE A 201 8.19 -1.56 -11.16
C PHE A 201 7.33 -2.82 -11.09
N PHE A 202 7.62 -3.84 -11.90
CA PHE A 202 6.90 -5.12 -11.82
C PHE A 202 7.16 -5.85 -10.49
N GLY A 203 8.39 -5.80 -9.97
CA GLY A 203 8.71 -6.34 -8.65
C GLY A 203 7.92 -5.66 -7.54
N SER A 204 7.82 -4.33 -7.58
CA SER A 204 7.00 -3.56 -6.63
C SER A 204 5.51 -3.88 -6.76
N ALA A 205 5.01 -4.05 -7.99
CA ALA A 205 3.62 -4.44 -8.25
C ALA A 205 3.32 -5.84 -7.69
N ALA A 206 4.23 -6.80 -7.88
CA ALA A 206 4.08 -8.16 -7.33
C ALA A 206 4.05 -8.13 -5.79
N ALA A 207 4.95 -7.38 -5.15
CA ALA A 207 4.94 -7.20 -3.71
C ALA A 207 3.62 -6.58 -3.20
N GLY A 208 3.09 -5.57 -3.89
CA GLY A 208 1.80 -4.95 -3.59
C GLY A 208 0.63 -5.93 -3.74
N ALA A 209 0.63 -6.76 -4.78
CA ALA A 209 -0.40 -7.80 -4.98
C ALA A 209 -0.37 -8.85 -3.86
N ILE A 210 0.80 -9.31 -3.45
CA ILE A 210 0.97 -10.21 -2.29
C ILE A 210 0.42 -9.56 -1.03
N GLY A 211 0.77 -8.29 -0.78
CA GLY A 211 0.28 -7.55 0.38
C GLY A 211 -1.23 -7.38 0.40
N GLY A 212 -1.85 -7.12 -0.75
CA GLY A 212 -3.30 -7.07 -0.89
C GLY A 212 -3.97 -8.38 -0.47
N ASN A 213 -3.41 -9.51 -0.89
CA ASN A 213 -3.89 -10.84 -0.47
C ASN A 213 -3.70 -11.09 1.03
N VAL A 214 -2.54 -10.73 1.60
CA VAL A 214 -2.29 -10.85 3.05
C VAL A 214 -3.32 -10.05 3.84
N ILE A 215 -3.59 -8.81 3.45
CA ILE A 215 -4.61 -7.98 4.09
C ILE A 215 -5.99 -8.65 3.98
N LEU A 216 -6.37 -9.13 2.79
CA LEU A 216 -7.66 -9.78 2.57
C LEU A 216 -7.83 -11.11 3.33
N CYS A 217 -6.76 -11.82 3.61
CA CYS A 217 -6.83 -13.09 4.34
C CYS A 217 -6.78 -12.89 5.86
N TRP A 218 -5.93 -12.01 6.35
CA TRP A 218 -5.53 -11.96 7.76
C TRP A 218 -6.00 -10.72 8.53
N LEU A 219 -6.31 -9.62 7.85
CA LEU A 219 -6.83 -8.44 8.55
C LEU A 219 -8.29 -8.70 8.94
N HIS A 220 -8.58 -8.60 10.24
CA HIS A 220 -9.93 -8.71 10.78
C HIS A 220 -10.48 -7.32 11.04
N PRO A 221 -11.67 -6.99 10.48
CA PRO A 221 -12.31 -5.68 10.59
C PRO A 221 -12.89 -5.42 11.99
#